data_493c2d95264cf44dc1eb1c068d97e256
#
_entry.id   493c2d95264cf44dc1eb1c068d97e256
#
_cell.length_a   1.000
_cell.length_b   1.000
_cell.length_c   1.000
_cell.angle_alpha   90.00
_cell.angle_beta   90.00
_cell.angle_gamma   90.00
#
_symmetry.space_group_name_H-M   'P 1'
#
loop_
_entity.id
_entity.type
_entity.pdbx_description
1 polymer ?
#
loop_
_entity_poly.entity_id
_entity_poly.type
_entity_poly.pdbx_seq_one_letter_code
_entity_poly.pdbx_strand_id
1 'polypeptide(L)'
;MTNEELVRRYYGGDERALEELYRRNLGLIRRIARETAREFNCLHMDRERPGELSGYTKTILEDLCGEGALEFLTRVQSREYDESRAVLATYLYPHLKGRMTRWLEQHIGNLSLSKHEMDAVRQAQRLYHSGQFSIEEIAEKMDVLLEQAVKHIRYNTHFVGVNDLIPGSYDGDPFERLMPGNLSVSAEQVVYRKVCIELLQELFDAVSYTHLTL
;
A
#
# COMPACT_ATOMS: atom_id res chain seq x y z
N MET A 1 -18.88 8.81 -34.33
CA MET A 1 -19.34 7.53 -33.71
C MET A 1 -19.13 7.62 -32.21
N THR A 2 -20.17 7.45 -31.42
CA THR A 2 -20.12 7.51 -29.96
C THR A 2 -19.74 6.15 -29.35
N ASN A 3 -19.44 6.10 -28.04
CA ASN A 3 -19.19 4.84 -27.34
C ASN A 3 -20.43 3.93 -27.35
N GLU A 4 -21.60 4.53 -27.21
CA GLU A 4 -22.89 3.84 -27.22
C GLU A 4 -23.17 3.19 -28.58
N GLU A 5 -22.85 3.88 -29.67
CA GLU A 5 -22.93 3.31 -31.03
C GLU A 5 -22.01 2.11 -31.21
N LEU A 6 -20.80 2.17 -30.67
CA LEU A 6 -19.84 1.05 -30.70
C LEU A 6 -20.36 -0.14 -29.90
N VAL A 7 -20.93 0.09 -28.72
CA VAL A 7 -21.53 -0.97 -27.89
C VAL A 7 -22.68 -1.64 -28.64
N ARG A 8 -23.58 -0.86 -29.27
CA ARG A 8 -24.67 -1.43 -30.08
C ARG A 8 -24.16 -2.28 -31.24
N ARG A 9 -23.12 -1.84 -31.94
CA ARG A 9 -22.50 -2.61 -33.02
C ARG A 9 -21.89 -3.91 -32.53
N TYR A 10 -21.17 -3.85 -31.40
CA TYR A 10 -20.62 -5.03 -30.77
C TYR A 10 -21.70 -6.03 -30.34
N TYR A 11 -22.80 -5.55 -29.72
CA TYR A 11 -23.93 -6.41 -29.37
C TYR A 11 -24.65 -7.00 -30.60
N GLY A 12 -24.56 -6.34 -31.75
CA GLY A 12 -25.02 -6.82 -33.04
C GLY A 12 -24.08 -7.82 -33.74
N GLY A 13 -22.93 -8.18 -33.12
CA GLY A 13 -21.99 -9.18 -33.63
C GLY A 13 -20.75 -8.61 -34.30
N ASP A 14 -20.53 -7.30 -34.29
CA ASP A 14 -19.31 -6.68 -34.84
C ASP A 14 -18.16 -6.68 -33.83
N GLU A 15 -17.31 -7.69 -33.83
CA GLU A 15 -16.17 -7.82 -32.92
C GLU A 15 -15.15 -6.67 -33.05
N ARG A 16 -15.01 -6.06 -34.23
CA ARG A 16 -14.09 -4.91 -34.43
C ARG A 16 -14.54 -3.68 -33.64
N ALA A 17 -15.83 -3.59 -33.39
CA ALA A 17 -16.36 -2.49 -32.56
C ALA A 17 -15.87 -2.57 -31.10
N LEU A 18 -15.61 -3.76 -30.56
CA LEU A 18 -15.05 -3.94 -29.22
C LEU A 18 -13.60 -3.43 -29.15
N GLU A 19 -12.77 -3.71 -30.15
CA GLU A 19 -11.40 -3.23 -30.19
C GLU A 19 -11.34 -1.70 -30.24
N GLU A 20 -12.15 -1.08 -31.11
CA GLU A 20 -12.24 0.38 -31.22
C GLU A 20 -12.77 1.01 -29.93
N LEU A 21 -13.77 0.38 -29.30
CA LEU A 21 -14.33 0.81 -28.03
C LEU A 21 -13.27 0.78 -26.92
N TYR A 22 -12.51 -0.31 -26.80
CA TYR A 22 -11.41 -0.43 -25.85
C TYR A 22 -10.35 0.64 -26.09
N ARG A 23 -9.89 0.81 -27.32
CA ARG A 23 -8.87 1.80 -27.69
C ARG A 23 -9.27 3.22 -27.30
N ARG A 24 -10.52 3.59 -27.50
CA ARG A 24 -11.06 4.91 -27.12
C ARG A 24 -11.11 5.12 -25.61
N ASN A 25 -11.37 4.06 -24.86
CA ASN A 25 -11.51 4.15 -23.40
C ASN A 25 -10.21 3.88 -22.62
N LEU A 26 -9.07 3.66 -23.30
CA LEU A 26 -7.75 3.54 -22.65
C LEU A 26 -7.41 4.77 -21.77
N GLY A 27 -7.79 5.97 -22.23
CA GLY A 27 -7.59 7.20 -21.45
C GLY A 27 -8.38 7.21 -20.14
N LEU A 28 -9.62 6.69 -20.14
CA LEU A 28 -10.45 6.53 -18.96
C LEU A 28 -9.80 5.53 -17.99
N ILE A 29 -9.39 4.37 -18.46
CA ILE A 29 -8.73 3.32 -17.65
C ILE A 29 -7.48 3.89 -16.99
N ARG A 30 -6.59 4.54 -17.75
CA ARG A 30 -5.36 5.16 -17.23
C ARG A 30 -5.63 6.27 -16.22
N ARG A 31 -6.69 7.05 -16.40
CA ARG A 31 -7.09 8.09 -15.45
C ARG A 31 -7.52 7.47 -14.12
N ILE A 32 -8.37 6.45 -14.16
CA ILE A 32 -8.86 5.75 -12.97
C ILE A 32 -7.69 5.06 -12.26
N ALA A 33 -6.77 4.42 -12.99
CA ALA A 33 -5.57 3.80 -12.43
C ALA A 33 -4.71 4.81 -11.64
N ARG A 34 -4.46 6.00 -12.21
CA ARG A 34 -3.70 7.05 -11.51
C ARG A 34 -4.44 7.61 -10.30
N GLU A 35 -5.75 7.78 -10.39
CA GLU A 35 -6.59 8.23 -9.29
C GLU A 35 -6.54 7.23 -8.14
N THR A 36 -6.72 5.95 -8.44
CA THR A 36 -6.68 4.87 -7.45
C THR A 36 -5.28 4.73 -6.83
N ALA A 37 -4.22 4.76 -7.64
CA ALA A 37 -2.84 4.72 -7.15
C ALA A 37 -2.52 5.92 -6.22
N ARG A 38 -3.07 7.11 -6.50
CA ARG A 38 -2.92 8.29 -5.64
C ARG A 38 -3.62 8.11 -4.30
N GLU A 39 -4.83 7.56 -4.28
CA GLU A 39 -5.59 7.29 -3.05
C GLU A 39 -4.85 6.31 -2.13
N PHE A 40 -4.05 5.41 -2.70
CA PHE A 40 -3.22 4.45 -1.97
C PHE A 40 -1.78 4.91 -1.73
N ASN A 41 -1.47 6.17 -2.01
CA ASN A 41 -0.11 6.73 -1.87
C ASN A 41 0.97 5.94 -2.64
N CYS A 42 0.64 5.38 -3.80
CA CYS A 42 1.55 4.59 -4.62
C CYS A 42 2.24 5.41 -5.73
N LEU A 43 1.99 6.73 -5.79
CA LEU A 43 2.62 7.59 -6.78
C LEU A 43 3.89 8.22 -6.22
N HIS A 44 5.03 7.65 -6.58
CA HIS A 44 6.35 8.13 -6.20
C HIS A 44 7.13 8.61 -7.40
N MET A 45 7.86 9.70 -7.21
CA MET A 45 8.78 10.23 -8.21
C MET A 45 10.11 9.51 -8.12
N ASP A 46 10.78 9.39 -9.25
CA ASP A 46 12.15 8.89 -9.30
C ASP A 46 13.10 9.89 -8.63
N ARG A 47 13.97 9.40 -7.74
CA ARG A 47 14.92 10.25 -7.02
C ARG A 47 16.09 10.71 -7.88
N GLU A 48 16.50 9.88 -8.83
CA GLU A 48 17.63 10.15 -9.71
C GLU A 48 17.21 10.95 -10.96
N ARG A 49 15.92 10.88 -11.33
CA ARG A 49 15.34 11.53 -12.49
C ARG A 49 14.17 12.42 -12.10
N PRO A 50 14.43 13.66 -11.69
CA PRO A 50 13.39 14.60 -11.31
C PRO A 50 12.36 14.80 -12.44
N GLY A 51 11.09 14.60 -12.10
CA GLY A 51 9.99 14.71 -13.06
C GLY A 51 9.53 13.37 -13.66
N GLU A 52 10.25 12.28 -13.45
CA GLU A 52 9.80 10.94 -13.82
C GLU A 52 9.17 10.19 -12.64
N LEU A 53 8.27 9.26 -12.96
CA LEU A 53 7.74 8.31 -11.98
C LEU A 53 8.77 7.22 -11.69
N SER A 54 8.84 6.78 -10.44
CA SER A 54 9.70 5.66 -10.04
C SER A 54 9.34 4.38 -10.79
N GLY A 55 10.29 3.46 -10.93
CA GLY A 55 10.08 2.16 -11.55
C GLY A 55 8.92 1.40 -10.88
N TYR A 56 8.87 1.39 -9.56
CA TYR A 56 7.78 0.82 -8.77
C TYR A 56 6.41 1.40 -9.15
N THR A 57 6.30 2.73 -9.23
CA THR A 57 5.06 3.40 -9.63
C THR A 57 4.65 3.04 -11.05
N LYS A 58 5.60 2.96 -11.99
CA LYS A 58 5.33 2.57 -13.38
C LYS A 58 4.73 1.17 -13.43
N THR A 59 5.34 0.19 -12.74
CA THR A 59 4.85 -1.20 -12.66
C THR A 59 3.43 -1.26 -12.10
N ILE A 60 3.18 -0.62 -10.96
CA ILE A 60 1.82 -0.58 -10.36
C ILE A 60 0.79 0.00 -11.34
N LEU A 61 1.12 1.10 -12.03
CA LEU A 61 0.19 1.70 -12.98
C LEU A 61 -0.08 0.79 -14.19
N GLU A 62 0.91 0.03 -14.64
CA GLU A 62 0.75 -0.96 -15.70
C GLU A 62 -0.16 -2.10 -15.26
N ASP A 63 0.05 -2.65 -14.07
CA ASP A 63 -0.79 -3.69 -13.48
C ASP A 63 -2.23 -3.23 -13.29
N LEU A 64 -2.44 -2.03 -12.73
CA LEU A 64 -3.77 -1.44 -12.60
C LEU A 64 -4.46 -1.22 -13.95
N CYS A 65 -3.72 -0.80 -14.96
CA CYS A 65 -4.26 -0.67 -16.30
C CYS A 65 -4.66 -2.02 -16.88
N GLY A 66 -3.88 -3.08 -16.62
CA GLY A 66 -4.20 -4.46 -16.98
C GLY A 66 -5.48 -4.95 -16.34
N GLU A 67 -5.60 -4.78 -15.01
CA GLU A 67 -6.82 -5.13 -14.26
C GLU A 67 -8.05 -4.34 -14.72
N GLY A 68 -7.86 -3.05 -15.00
CA GLY A 68 -8.92 -2.21 -15.56
C GLY A 68 -9.34 -2.64 -16.97
N ALA A 69 -8.40 -3.07 -17.79
CA ALA A 69 -8.69 -3.60 -19.13
C ALA A 69 -9.51 -4.90 -19.05
N LEU A 70 -9.14 -5.80 -18.14
CA LEU A 70 -9.88 -7.05 -17.93
C LEU A 70 -11.32 -6.77 -17.45
N GLU A 71 -11.49 -5.88 -16.47
CA GLU A 71 -12.83 -5.52 -15.99
C GLU A 71 -13.65 -4.81 -17.07
N PHE A 72 -13.03 -3.91 -17.86
CA PHE A 72 -13.69 -3.25 -18.99
C PHE A 72 -14.26 -4.28 -19.97
N LEU A 73 -13.43 -5.23 -20.40
CA LEU A 73 -13.85 -6.28 -21.33
C LEU A 73 -14.95 -7.15 -20.73
N THR A 74 -14.81 -7.56 -19.47
CA THR A 74 -15.81 -8.36 -18.75
C THR A 74 -17.16 -7.64 -18.73
N ARG A 75 -17.20 -6.33 -18.39
CA ARG A 75 -18.44 -5.57 -18.30
C ARG A 75 -19.10 -5.29 -19.64
N VAL A 76 -18.32 -5.08 -20.69
CA VAL A 76 -18.87 -4.92 -22.03
C VAL A 76 -19.39 -6.27 -22.57
N GLN A 77 -18.69 -7.36 -22.31
CA GLN A 77 -19.09 -8.70 -22.75
C GLN A 77 -20.30 -9.25 -22.01
N SER A 78 -20.52 -8.86 -20.74
CA SER A 78 -21.69 -9.30 -19.95
C SER A 78 -23.03 -8.82 -20.55
N ARG A 79 -22.99 -7.81 -21.42
CA ARG A 79 -24.19 -7.19 -22.04
C ARG A 79 -25.20 -6.61 -21.04
N GLU A 80 -24.73 -6.28 -19.82
CA GLU A 80 -25.56 -5.69 -18.76
C GLU A 80 -25.71 -4.17 -18.90
N TYR A 81 -24.88 -3.54 -19.76
CA TYR A 81 -24.93 -2.10 -19.95
C TYR A 81 -26.20 -1.68 -20.70
N ASP A 82 -26.92 -0.72 -20.09
CA ASP A 82 -28.14 -0.10 -20.63
C ASP A 82 -27.88 1.40 -20.86
N GLU A 83 -27.82 1.79 -22.12
CA GLU A 83 -27.58 3.18 -22.52
C GLU A 83 -28.68 4.16 -22.11
N SER A 84 -29.88 3.67 -21.77
CA SER A 84 -30.99 4.51 -21.30
C SER A 84 -30.78 5.02 -19.88
N ARG A 85 -29.94 4.34 -19.09
CA ARG A 85 -29.69 4.64 -17.68
C ARG A 85 -28.48 5.53 -17.44
N ALA A 86 -27.42 5.33 -18.18
CA ALA A 86 -26.18 6.08 -17.99
C ALA A 86 -25.29 6.03 -19.24
N VAL A 87 -24.41 7.04 -19.37
CA VAL A 87 -23.32 7.02 -20.35
C VAL A 87 -22.33 5.91 -19.96
N LEU A 88 -21.76 5.23 -20.97
CA LEU A 88 -20.87 4.10 -20.76
C LEU A 88 -19.74 4.38 -19.76
N ALA A 89 -19.11 5.56 -19.82
CA ALA A 89 -18.06 5.94 -18.89
C ALA A 89 -18.52 6.00 -17.41
N THR A 90 -19.75 6.48 -17.19
CA THR A 90 -20.35 6.53 -15.84
C THR A 90 -20.67 5.13 -15.32
N TYR A 91 -21.16 4.25 -16.18
CA TYR A 91 -21.41 2.85 -15.84
C TYR A 91 -20.11 2.11 -15.49
N LEU A 92 -19.07 2.28 -16.30
CA LEU A 92 -17.80 1.57 -16.12
C LEU A 92 -16.99 2.06 -14.91
N TYR A 93 -17.05 3.36 -14.57
CA TYR A 93 -16.20 3.96 -13.54
C TYR A 93 -16.20 3.20 -12.20
N PRO A 94 -17.34 2.89 -11.56
CA PRO A 94 -17.36 2.19 -10.28
C PRO A 94 -16.82 0.75 -10.39
N HIS A 95 -17.04 0.08 -11.50
CA HIS A 95 -16.56 -1.28 -11.71
C HIS A 95 -15.03 -1.30 -11.86
N LEU A 96 -14.48 -0.44 -12.72
CA LEU A 96 -13.05 -0.32 -12.95
C LEU A 96 -12.33 0.10 -11.64
N LYS A 97 -12.85 1.13 -10.98
CA LYS A 97 -12.28 1.59 -9.71
C LYS A 97 -12.32 0.51 -8.63
N GLY A 98 -13.45 -0.18 -8.49
CA GLY A 98 -13.61 -1.27 -7.53
C GLY A 98 -12.68 -2.45 -7.79
N ARG A 99 -12.42 -2.80 -9.05
CA ARG A 99 -11.47 -3.85 -9.42
C ARG A 99 -10.03 -3.45 -9.08
N MET A 100 -9.61 -2.25 -9.49
CA MET A 100 -8.28 -1.71 -9.22
C MET A 100 -8.02 -1.55 -7.72
N THR A 101 -9.01 -1.08 -6.96
CA THR A 101 -8.93 -0.97 -5.49
C THR A 101 -8.69 -2.33 -4.84
N ARG A 102 -9.47 -3.35 -5.21
CA ARG A 102 -9.29 -4.71 -4.67
C ARG A 102 -7.93 -5.30 -5.02
N TRP A 103 -7.43 -5.04 -6.23
CA TRP A 103 -6.10 -5.48 -6.62
C TRP A 103 -5.03 -4.85 -5.74
N LEU A 104 -5.09 -3.53 -5.50
CA LEU A 104 -4.17 -2.84 -4.60
C LEU A 104 -4.24 -3.38 -3.17
N GLU A 105 -5.43 -3.61 -2.64
CA GLU A 105 -5.64 -4.18 -1.29
C GLU A 105 -4.99 -5.56 -1.13
N GLN A 106 -4.90 -6.33 -2.20
CA GLN A 106 -4.31 -7.66 -2.20
C GLN A 106 -2.79 -7.67 -2.42
N HIS A 107 -2.26 -6.68 -3.15
CA HIS A 107 -0.86 -6.70 -3.62
C HIS A 107 0.02 -5.61 -3.00
N ILE A 108 -0.58 -4.56 -2.42
CA ILE A 108 0.18 -3.53 -1.72
C ILE A 108 0.16 -3.81 -0.23
N GLY A 109 1.22 -4.39 0.22
CA GLY A 109 1.51 -4.60 1.63
C GLY A 109 1.88 -6.03 1.95
N ASN A 110 2.96 -6.20 2.71
CA ASN A 110 3.36 -7.50 3.27
C ASN A 110 2.39 -7.99 4.36
N LEU A 111 1.41 -7.17 4.73
CA LEU A 111 0.36 -7.48 5.70
C LEU A 111 -0.98 -7.20 5.04
N SER A 112 -1.68 -8.25 4.64
CA SER A 112 -3.06 -8.14 4.19
C SER A 112 -3.95 -7.82 5.39
N LEU A 113 -4.39 -6.58 5.49
CA LEU A 113 -5.46 -6.20 6.40
C LEU A 113 -6.81 -6.62 5.82
N SER A 114 -7.74 -6.97 6.70
CA SER A 114 -9.13 -7.14 6.29
C SER A 114 -9.67 -5.82 5.72
N LYS A 115 -10.70 -5.90 4.87
CA LYS A 115 -11.33 -4.70 4.30
C LYS A 115 -11.77 -3.71 5.38
N HIS A 116 -12.34 -4.23 6.48
CA HIS A 116 -12.79 -3.42 7.61
C HIS A 116 -11.64 -2.68 8.30
N GLU A 117 -10.52 -3.36 8.52
CA GLU A 117 -9.32 -2.74 9.10
C GLU A 117 -8.70 -1.69 8.18
N MET A 118 -8.66 -1.94 6.87
CA MET A 118 -8.16 -0.98 5.90
C MET A 118 -9.04 0.28 5.83
N ASP A 119 -10.36 0.13 5.90
CA ASP A 119 -11.29 1.26 5.96
C ASP A 119 -11.09 2.07 7.24
N ALA A 120 -10.85 1.42 8.38
CA ALA A 120 -10.52 2.07 9.65
C ALA A 120 -9.19 2.84 9.56
N VAL A 121 -8.15 2.25 8.97
CA VAL A 121 -6.86 2.92 8.72
C VAL A 121 -7.05 4.19 7.87
N ARG A 122 -7.78 4.08 6.76
CA ARG A 122 -8.05 5.23 5.88
C ARG A 122 -8.85 6.33 6.57
N GLN A 123 -9.80 5.96 7.42
CA GLN A 123 -10.58 6.92 8.19
C GLN A 123 -9.71 7.63 9.23
N ALA A 124 -8.91 6.90 10.00
CA ALA A 124 -7.99 7.46 10.99
C ALA A 124 -6.99 8.42 10.35
N GLN A 125 -6.37 8.02 9.24
CA GLN A 125 -5.42 8.85 8.51
C GLN A 125 -6.05 10.11 7.93
N ARG A 126 -7.27 10.02 7.37
CA ARG A 126 -7.99 11.20 6.88
C ARG A 126 -8.27 12.21 8.00
N LEU A 127 -8.73 11.74 9.16
CA LEU A 127 -8.99 12.59 10.31
C LEU A 127 -7.70 13.25 10.83
N TYR A 128 -6.63 12.48 10.92
CA TYR A 128 -5.33 12.98 11.35
C TYR A 128 -4.74 14.03 10.39
N HIS A 129 -4.75 13.75 9.09
CA HIS A 129 -4.23 14.69 8.07
C HIS A 129 -5.09 15.94 7.87
N SER A 130 -6.34 15.93 8.32
CA SER A 130 -7.17 17.15 8.34
C SER A 130 -6.64 18.21 9.30
N GLY A 131 -5.81 17.82 10.29
CA GLY A 131 -5.26 18.71 11.32
C GLY A 131 -6.30 19.27 12.32
N GLN A 132 -7.56 18.79 12.26
CA GLN A 132 -8.66 19.31 13.05
C GLN A 132 -8.87 18.54 14.37
N PHE A 133 -8.32 17.34 14.48
CA PHE A 133 -8.57 16.43 15.61
C PHE A 133 -7.28 15.97 16.25
N SER A 134 -7.26 15.90 17.58
CA SER A 134 -6.21 15.22 18.33
C SER A 134 -6.32 13.70 18.17
N ILE A 135 -5.29 12.96 18.55
CA ILE A 135 -5.30 11.49 18.47
C ILE A 135 -6.38 10.90 19.38
N GLU A 136 -6.58 11.52 20.54
CA GLU A 136 -7.61 11.14 21.51
C GLU A 136 -9.03 11.34 20.93
N GLU A 137 -9.28 12.48 20.30
CA GLU A 137 -10.56 12.78 19.63
C GLU A 137 -10.82 11.84 18.44
N ILE A 138 -9.76 11.43 17.73
CA ILE A 138 -9.87 10.44 16.65
C ILE A 138 -10.25 9.07 17.22
N ALA A 139 -9.63 8.66 18.33
CA ALA A 139 -9.95 7.41 19.02
C ALA A 139 -11.41 7.37 19.48
N GLU A 140 -11.88 8.45 20.11
CA GLU A 140 -13.28 8.60 20.54
C GLU A 140 -14.25 8.58 19.37
N LYS A 141 -13.95 9.33 18.28
CA LYS A 141 -14.80 9.43 17.10
C LYS A 141 -14.92 8.13 16.32
N MET A 142 -13.90 7.28 16.38
CA MET A 142 -13.86 5.97 15.73
C MET A 142 -14.32 4.84 16.66
N ASP A 143 -14.61 5.12 17.92
CA ASP A 143 -14.98 4.14 18.96
C ASP A 143 -13.93 3.02 19.08
N VAL A 144 -12.64 3.41 19.12
CA VAL A 144 -11.52 2.50 19.25
C VAL A 144 -10.60 2.91 20.39
N LEU A 145 -9.80 1.98 20.89
CA LEU A 145 -8.78 2.30 21.90
C LEU A 145 -7.74 3.27 21.33
N LEU A 146 -7.19 4.15 22.16
CA LEU A 146 -6.15 5.11 21.77
C LEU A 146 -4.97 4.42 21.07
N GLU A 147 -4.56 3.26 21.58
CA GLU A 147 -3.49 2.46 21.02
C GLU A 147 -3.80 1.96 19.60
N GLN A 148 -5.05 1.59 19.35
CA GLN A 148 -5.52 1.19 18.03
C GLN A 148 -5.58 2.39 17.07
N ALA A 149 -6.04 3.55 17.52
CA ALA A 149 -6.04 4.77 16.72
C ALA A 149 -4.61 5.16 16.30
N VAL A 150 -3.65 5.12 17.24
CA VAL A 150 -2.22 5.34 16.93
C VAL A 150 -1.69 4.34 15.91
N LYS A 151 -2.04 3.05 16.05
CA LYS A 151 -1.66 2.00 15.11
C LYS A 151 -2.23 2.26 13.72
N HIS A 152 -3.51 2.61 13.61
CA HIS A 152 -4.16 2.93 12.34
C HIS A 152 -3.55 4.17 11.67
N ILE A 153 -3.27 5.24 12.44
CA ILE A 153 -2.64 6.46 11.92
C ILE A 153 -1.23 6.19 11.41
N ARG A 154 -0.46 5.38 12.14
CA ARG A 154 0.93 5.02 11.80
C ARG A 154 1.04 3.92 10.75
N TYR A 155 -0.06 3.26 10.41
CA TYR A 155 -0.02 2.21 9.42
C TYR A 155 0.46 2.76 8.08
N ASN A 156 1.59 2.23 7.63
CA ASN A 156 2.17 2.64 6.37
C ASN A 156 1.99 1.51 5.35
N THR A 157 1.27 1.80 4.28
CA THR A 157 1.12 0.92 3.12
C THR A 157 2.31 1.03 2.16
N HIS A 158 3.20 1.99 2.43
CA HIS A 158 4.34 2.26 1.57
C HIS A 158 5.57 1.47 2.05
N PHE A 159 5.94 0.48 1.28
CA PHE A 159 7.20 -0.26 1.45
C PHE A 159 8.24 0.34 0.50
N VAL A 160 9.36 0.74 1.07
CA VAL A 160 10.53 1.17 0.31
C VAL A 160 11.43 -0.04 0.16
N GLY A 161 11.84 -0.36 -1.06
CA GLY A 161 12.81 -1.42 -1.30
C GLY A 161 14.11 -1.10 -0.58
N VAL A 162 14.78 -2.11 -0.03
CA VAL A 162 16.08 -1.91 0.64
C VAL A 162 17.06 -1.23 -0.32
N ASN A 163 17.02 -1.57 -1.59
CA ASN A 163 17.87 -0.97 -2.63
C ASN A 163 17.53 0.49 -2.93
N ASP A 164 16.27 0.92 -2.70
CA ASP A 164 15.84 2.30 -2.91
C ASP A 164 16.36 3.27 -1.84
N LEU A 165 16.81 2.72 -0.70
CA LEU A 165 17.34 3.50 0.42
C LEU A 165 18.84 3.79 0.28
N ILE A 166 19.51 3.16 -0.67
CA ILE A 166 20.97 3.27 -0.86
C ILE A 166 21.27 4.17 -2.06
N PRO A 167 21.80 5.38 -1.86
CA PRO A 167 22.25 6.22 -2.97
C PRO A 167 23.51 5.65 -3.60
N GLY A 168 23.47 5.42 -4.91
CA GLY A 168 24.63 5.03 -5.71
C GLY A 168 24.85 3.51 -5.79
N SER A 169 25.70 3.12 -6.73
CA SER A 169 26.09 1.73 -6.97
C SER A 169 26.94 1.23 -5.79
N TYR A 170 26.34 0.41 -4.95
CA TYR A 170 27.03 -0.27 -3.86
C TYR A 170 27.23 -1.74 -4.22
N ASP A 171 28.48 -2.17 -4.23
CA ASP A 171 28.89 -3.53 -4.61
C ASP A 171 28.75 -4.57 -3.47
N GLY A 172 28.18 -4.18 -2.31
CA GLY A 172 27.95 -5.03 -1.15
C GLY A 172 26.47 -5.32 -0.89
N ASP A 173 26.19 -6.17 0.10
CA ASP A 173 24.81 -6.47 0.53
C ASP A 173 24.15 -5.18 1.05
N PRO A 174 23.04 -4.72 0.41
CA PRO A 174 22.29 -3.55 0.86
C PRO A 174 21.85 -3.65 2.32
N PHE A 175 21.63 -4.86 2.81
CA PHE A 175 21.20 -5.14 4.16
C PHE A 175 22.28 -4.80 5.20
N GLU A 176 23.56 -5.03 4.89
CA GLU A 176 24.67 -4.70 5.78
C GLU A 176 24.79 -3.19 6.05
N ARG A 177 24.43 -2.36 5.09
CA ARG A 177 24.52 -0.90 5.21
C ARG A 177 23.37 -0.27 5.96
N LEU A 178 22.19 -0.89 5.92
CA LEU A 178 20.97 -0.43 6.60
C LEU A 178 20.86 -0.96 8.03
N MET A 179 21.50 -2.11 8.29
CA MET A 179 21.64 -2.60 9.65
C MET A 179 22.83 -1.89 10.29
N PRO A 180 22.62 -0.99 11.26
CA PRO A 180 23.75 -0.50 12.06
C PRO A 180 24.40 -1.74 12.68
N GLY A 181 25.71 -1.87 12.49
CA GLY A 181 26.51 -3.04 12.92
C GLY A 181 26.40 -3.43 14.41
N ASN A 182 25.65 -2.65 15.18
CA ASN A 182 25.32 -2.91 16.59
C ASN A 182 24.04 -3.74 16.80
N LEU A 183 23.28 -4.09 15.75
CA LEU A 183 22.09 -4.94 15.88
C LEU A 183 22.37 -6.43 15.69
N SER A 184 23.51 -6.81 15.13
CA SER A 184 24.04 -8.16 15.25
C SER A 184 24.78 -8.28 16.57
N VAL A 185 24.05 -8.28 17.68
CA VAL A 185 24.62 -8.82 18.94
C VAL A 185 24.91 -10.27 18.62
N SER A 186 26.20 -10.60 18.40
CA SER A 186 26.58 -11.99 18.11
C SER A 186 26.07 -12.88 19.24
N ALA A 187 25.74 -14.12 18.94
CA ALA A 187 25.32 -15.07 19.98
C ALA A 187 26.33 -15.10 21.15
N GLU A 188 27.60 -14.91 20.84
CA GLU A 188 28.70 -14.77 21.83
C GLU A 188 28.52 -13.54 22.74
N GLN A 189 28.12 -12.38 22.21
CA GLN A 189 27.88 -11.18 23.01
C GLN A 189 26.64 -11.33 23.92
N VAL A 190 25.62 -12.05 23.46
CA VAL A 190 24.43 -12.37 24.30
C VAL A 190 24.86 -13.27 25.46
N VAL A 191 25.63 -14.33 25.18
CA VAL A 191 26.12 -15.25 26.19
C VAL A 191 27.06 -14.52 27.16
N TYR A 192 28.01 -13.72 26.64
CA TYR A 192 28.92 -12.95 27.46
C TYR A 192 28.19 -11.98 28.41
N ARG A 193 27.17 -11.27 27.90
CA ARG A 193 26.34 -10.37 28.72
C ARG A 193 25.59 -11.14 29.82
N LYS A 194 25.07 -12.32 29.49
CA LYS A 194 24.37 -13.17 30.47
C LYS A 194 25.31 -13.65 31.58
N VAL A 195 26.49 -14.15 31.22
CA VAL A 195 27.53 -14.57 32.17
C VAL A 195 28.00 -13.40 33.04
N CYS A 196 28.21 -12.21 32.46
CA CYS A 196 28.58 -11.03 33.26
C CYS A 196 27.48 -10.63 34.27
N ILE A 197 26.20 -10.74 33.89
CA ILE A 197 25.09 -10.42 34.80
C ILE A 197 25.02 -11.46 35.94
N GLU A 198 25.18 -12.74 35.65
CA GLU A 198 25.22 -13.83 36.63
C GLU A 198 26.39 -13.63 37.64
N LEU A 199 27.57 -13.35 37.16
CA LEU A 199 28.74 -13.06 38.01
C LEU A 199 28.54 -11.80 38.87
N LEU A 200 27.93 -10.76 38.31
CA LEU A 200 27.59 -9.55 39.10
C LEU A 200 26.56 -9.88 40.20
N GLN A 201 25.56 -10.69 39.92
CA GLN A 201 24.59 -11.13 40.92
C GLN A 201 25.26 -11.93 42.04
N GLU A 202 26.13 -12.88 41.72
CA GLU A 202 26.91 -13.65 42.71
C GLU A 202 27.80 -12.75 43.57
N LEU A 203 28.44 -11.73 42.97
CA LEU A 203 29.24 -10.75 43.73
C LEU A 203 28.38 -9.89 44.66
N PHE A 204 27.21 -9.45 44.21
CA PHE A 204 26.29 -8.68 45.05
C PHE A 204 25.76 -9.50 46.22
N ASP A 205 25.43 -10.78 45.98
CA ASP A 205 24.98 -11.68 47.04
C ASP A 205 26.11 -11.94 48.06
N ALA A 206 27.35 -12.12 47.61
CA ALA A 206 28.51 -12.28 48.47
C ALA A 206 28.79 -11.03 49.31
N VAL A 207 28.68 -9.82 48.74
CA VAL A 207 28.86 -8.56 49.49
C VAL A 207 27.72 -8.31 50.47
N SER A 208 26.49 -8.67 50.09
CA SER A 208 25.33 -8.55 51.01
C SER A 208 25.48 -9.45 52.25
N TYR A 209 26.06 -10.64 52.09
CA TYR A 209 26.36 -11.54 53.22
C TYR A 209 27.44 -11.00 54.17
N THR A 210 28.45 -10.31 53.65
CA THR A 210 29.52 -9.74 54.50
C THR A 210 29.09 -8.49 55.27
N HIS A 211 28.07 -7.74 54.79
CA HIS A 211 27.51 -6.59 55.51
C HIS A 211 26.47 -6.95 56.59
N LEU A 212 25.93 -8.18 56.54
CA LEU A 212 24.96 -8.64 57.59
C LEU A 212 25.65 -9.33 58.78
N THR A 213 26.95 -9.50 58.75
CA THR A 213 27.74 -10.17 59.82
C THR A 213 28.67 -9.24 60.61
N LEU A 214 28.51 -7.93 60.46
CA LEU A 214 29.08 -6.89 61.28
C LEU A 214 27.97 -6.14 62.04
#